data_b2ca31d5c9c58844293ee92668c29364
#
_entry.id   b2ca31d5c9c58844293ee92668c29364
#
_cell.length_a   1.000
_cell.length_b   1.000
_cell.length_c   1.000
_cell.angle_alpha   90.00
_cell.angle_beta   90.00
_cell.angle_gamma   90.00
#
_symmetry.space_group_name_H-M   'P 1'
#
loop_
_entity.id
_entity.type
_entity.pdbx_description
1 polymer ?
#
loop_
_entity_poly.entity_id
_entity_poly.type
_entity_poly.pdbx_seq_one_letter_code
_entity_poly.pdbx_strand_id
1 'polypeptide(L)'
;MDDIKLSNFNSKSKDEVVFTEDRIALVSGGTRGIGRGICEILKRAGATVIAGYASDDAQAKKFTRETNIKSIKWDVSNFQECDNVVKEIISEYGTLSILVNNAGITRDSTIKKMSIDQWQDVINVNLNSVFNMTKVCWDEMTSKHFGRIINISSVNGQAGQYGQVNYCAAKAGIIGMTKAIAQEGARYNITANTVAPGYVDTEMVAAVPQNVLDKIISTIPVGRLGHPQEIARAVAFLAREDSQFVTGSTISINGGHHMY
;
A
#
# COMPACT_ATOMS: atom_id res chain seq x y z
N MET A 1 -17.07 0.82 -28.32
CA MET A 1 -16.03 0.32 -27.40
C MET A 1 -16.78 -0.05 -26.14
N ASP A 2 -16.99 -1.36 -25.99
CA ASP A 2 -17.88 -1.88 -24.95
C ASP A 2 -17.29 -1.71 -23.58
N ASP A 3 -18.09 -1.10 -22.71
CA ASP A 3 -17.82 -1.06 -21.27
C ASP A 3 -17.58 -2.48 -20.78
N ILE A 4 -16.35 -2.77 -20.39
CA ILE A 4 -16.04 -3.99 -19.64
C ILE A 4 -16.77 -3.86 -18.31
N LYS A 5 -17.96 -4.44 -18.25
CA LYS A 5 -18.83 -4.39 -17.08
C LYS A 5 -18.09 -4.93 -15.88
N LEU A 6 -18.01 -4.13 -14.84
CA LEU A 6 -17.51 -4.50 -13.50
C LEU A 6 -18.16 -5.79 -12.91
N SER A 7 -19.27 -6.26 -13.52
CA SER A 7 -19.93 -7.51 -13.16
C SER A 7 -19.07 -8.77 -13.29
N ASN A 8 -18.02 -8.76 -14.09
CA ASN A 8 -17.13 -9.91 -14.25
C ASN A 8 -16.09 -10.06 -13.12
N PHE A 9 -16.00 -9.07 -12.22
CA PHE A 9 -15.08 -9.12 -11.08
C PHE A 9 -15.66 -9.83 -9.86
N ASN A 10 -16.96 -10.17 -9.87
CA ASN A 10 -17.66 -10.82 -8.77
C ASN A 10 -17.94 -12.32 -8.97
N SER A 11 -17.49 -12.94 -10.06
CA SER A 11 -17.57 -14.39 -10.20
C SER A 11 -16.55 -15.04 -9.27
N LYS A 12 -16.99 -15.91 -8.37
CA LYS A 12 -16.14 -16.82 -7.58
C LYS A 12 -15.33 -17.67 -8.57
N SER A 13 -14.14 -17.22 -8.93
CA SER A 13 -13.17 -18.05 -9.64
C SER A 13 -12.60 -19.05 -8.65
N LYS A 14 -12.37 -20.30 -9.09
CA LYS A 14 -11.74 -21.35 -8.28
C LYS A 14 -10.27 -21.05 -7.91
N ASP A 15 -9.76 -19.88 -8.33
CA ASP A 15 -8.39 -19.38 -8.07
C ASP A 15 -8.36 -18.24 -7.06
N GLU A 16 -9.36 -18.15 -6.15
CA GLU A 16 -9.32 -17.18 -5.06
C GLU A 16 -8.08 -17.45 -4.19
N VAL A 17 -7.29 -16.38 -3.96
CA VAL A 17 -6.23 -16.39 -2.94
C VAL A 17 -6.88 -16.75 -1.61
N VAL A 18 -6.51 -17.89 -1.06
CA VAL A 18 -6.99 -18.34 0.26
C VAL A 18 -5.76 -18.56 1.12
N PHE A 19 -5.73 -17.93 2.28
CA PHE A 19 -4.71 -18.24 3.28
C PHE A 19 -5.02 -19.58 3.93
N THR A 20 -3.99 -20.40 4.14
CA THR A 20 -4.11 -21.73 4.74
C THR A 20 -4.09 -21.68 6.27
N GLU A 21 -3.67 -20.56 6.83
CA GLU A 21 -3.61 -20.28 8.26
C GLU A 21 -4.25 -18.94 8.58
N ASP A 22 -4.61 -18.72 9.85
CA ASP A 22 -5.12 -17.43 10.32
C ASP A 22 -4.04 -16.35 10.17
N ARG A 23 -4.22 -15.47 9.20
CA ARG A 23 -3.30 -14.37 8.92
C ARG A 23 -3.89 -13.05 9.40
N ILE A 24 -3.09 -12.31 10.17
CA ILE A 24 -3.43 -10.96 10.62
C ILE A 24 -2.72 -9.96 9.74
N ALA A 25 -3.49 -9.09 9.10
CA ALA A 25 -2.98 -8.09 8.16
C ALA A 25 -3.25 -6.67 8.66
N LEU A 26 -2.21 -5.83 8.69
CA LEU A 26 -2.30 -4.42 8.98
C LEU A 26 -2.05 -3.61 7.72
N VAL A 27 -2.99 -2.73 7.36
CA VAL A 27 -2.90 -1.87 6.17
C VAL A 27 -2.94 -0.42 6.59
N SER A 28 -1.83 0.30 6.50
CA SER A 28 -1.81 1.74 6.77
C SER A 28 -2.54 2.52 5.67
N GLY A 29 -3.33 3.54 6.02
CA GLY A 29 -4.18 4.26 5.06
C GLY A 29 -5.23 3.35 4.41
N GLY A 30 -5.78 2.39 5.18
CA GLY A 30 -6.64 1.30 4.70
C GLY A 30 -8.10 1.66 4.47
N THR A 31 -8.57 2.87 4.87
CA THR A 31 -10.01 3.18 4.90
C THR A 31 -10.58 3.72 3.59
N ARG A 32 -9.74 4.05 2.60
CA ARG A 32 -10.15 4.59 1.28
C ARG A 32 -9.19 4.21 0.16
N GLY A 33 -9.57 4.50 -1.08
CA GLY A 33 -8.73 4.35 -2.27
C GLY A 33 -8.10 2.97 -2.41
N ILE A 34 -6.81 2.94 -2.74
CA ILE A 34 -6.02 1.69 -2.89
C ILE A 34 -6.03 0.87 -1.60
N GLY A 35 -5.83 1.52 -0.44
CA GLY A 35 -5.81 0.84 0.86
C GLY A 35 -7.11 0.10 1.17
N ARG A 36 -8.28 0.70 0.85
CA ARG A 36 -9.58 0.04 0.97
C ARG A 36 -9.65 -1.21 0.09
N GLY A 37 -9.26 -1.09 -1.19
CA GLY A 37 -9.24 -2.23 -2.10
C GLY A 37 -8.35 -3.37 -1.58
N ILE A 38 -7.20 -3.03 -0.98
CA ILE A 38 -6.29 -4.01 -0.36
C ILE A 38 -6.96 -4.68 0.84
N CYS A 39 -7.57 -3.91 1.75
CA CYS A 39 -8.26 -4.47 2.91
C CYS A 39 -9.37 -5.45 2.50
N GLU A 40 -10.18 -5.08 1.52
CA GLU A 40 -11.29 -5.90 1.05
C GLU A 40 -10.82 -7.21 0.40
N ILE A 41 -9.74 -7.19 -0.38
CA ILE A 41 -9.24 -8.41 -1.03
C ILE A 41 -8.56 -9.35 -0.03
N LEU A 42 -7.77 -8.81 0.91
CA LEU A 42 -7.13 -9.62 1.96
C LEU A 42 -8.18 -10.27 2.87
N LYS A 43 -9.26 -9.55 3.21
CA LYS A 43 -10.38 -10.13 3.97
C LYS A 43 -11.07 -11.24 3.19
N ARG A 44 -11.34 -11.06 1.90
CA ARG A 44 -11.91 -12.12 1.05
C ARG A 44 -11.01 -13.34 0.95
N ALA A 45 -9.70 -13.13 0.99
CA ALA A 45 -8.70 -14.20 1.03
C ALA A 45 -8.63 -14.93 2.38
N GLY A 46 -9.39 -14.50 3.39
CA GLY A 46 -9.46 -15.15 4.71
C GLY A 46 -8.60 -14.52 5.79
N ALA A 47 -7.88 -13.42 5.53
CA ALA A 47 -7.15 -12.72 6.57
C ALA A 47 -8.09 -11.94 7.52
N THR A 48 -7.71 -11.87 8.79
CA THR A 48 -8.22 -10.83 9.69
C THR A 48 -7.48 -9.53 9.38
N VAL A 49 -8.22 -8.50 8.96
CA VAL A 49 -7.64 -7.26 8.46
C VAL A 49 -7.92 -6.11 9.42
N ILE A 50 -6.90 -5.32 9.69
CA ILE A 50 -6.97 -4.06 10.43
C ILE A 50 -6.60 -2.92 9.47
N ALA A 51 -7.48 -1.93 9.34
CA ALA A 51 -7.28 -0.76 8.49
C ALA A 51 -6.83 0.44 9.31
N GLY A 52 -5.67 1.01 8.98
CA GLY A 52 -5.17 2.22 9.59
C GLY A 52 -5.71 3.49 8.97
N TYR A 53 -5.88 4.54 9.78
CA TYR A 53 -6.17 5.89 9.30
C TYR A 53 -5.60 6.95 10.24
N ALA A 54 -5.40 8.19 9.74
CA ALA A 54 -4.79 9.25 10.52
C ALA A 54 -5.82 10.24 11.11
N SER A 55 -6.78 10.73 10.32
CA SER A 55 -7.58 11.89 10.74
C SER A 55 -9.07 11.83 10.38
N ASP A 56 -9.47 11.08 9.36
CA ASP A 56 -10.86 11.08 8.88
C ASP A 56 -11.71 10.03 9.61
N ASP A 57 -12.18 10.39 10.80
CA ASP A 57 -13.00 9.53 11.65
C ASP A 57 -14.34 9.17 10.99
N ALA A 58 -14.91 10.08 10.18
CA ALA A 58 -16.17 9.84 9.49
C ALA A 58 -16.01 8.77 8.40
N GLN A 59 -14.97 8.88 7.60
CA GLN A 59 -14.63 7.90 6.57
C GLN A 59 -14.27 6.53 7.19
N ALA A 60 -13.53 6.51 8.30
CA ALA A 60 -13.20 5.29 9.01
C ALA A 60 -14.45 4.56 9.55
N LYS A 61 -15.39 5.30 10.15
CA LYS A 61 -16.67 4.75 10.60
C LYS A 61 -17.52 4.20 9.45
N LYS A 62 -17.57 4.94 8.33
CA LYS A 62 -18.26 4.49 7.10
C LYS A 62 -17.64 3.20 6.57
N PHE A 63 -16.32 3.17 6.43
CA PHE A 63 -15.56 2.00 5.98
C PHE A 63 -15.84 0.77 6.86
N THR A 64 -15.72 0.91 8.19
CA THR A 64 -15.96 -0.21 9.12
C THR A 64 -17.39 -0.75 9.00
N ARG A 65 -18.39 0.14 8.87
CA ARG A 65 -19.79 -0.25 8.71
C ARG A 65 -20.05 -1.01 7.39
N GLU A 66 -19.40 -0.57 6.29
CA GLU A 66 -19.62 -1.17 4.96
C GLU A 66 -18.85 -2.49 4.78
N THR A 67 -17.68 -2.62 5.40
CA THR A 67 -16.78 -3.75 5.15
C THR A 67 -16.72 -4.74 6.30
N ASN A 68 -17.19 -4.36 7.49
CA ASN A 68 -16.98 -5.09 8.74
C ASN A 68 -15.48 -5.40 8.98
N ILE A 69 -14.61 -4.42 8.69
CA ILE A 69 -13.16 -4.46 8.97
C ILE A 69 -12.89 -3.44 10.07
N LYS A 70 -12.15 -3.85 11.13
CA LYS A 70 -11.74 -2.96 12.22
C LYS A 70 -10.85 -1.84 11.66
N SER A 71 -11.10 -0.60 12.08
CA SER A 71 -10.22 0.53 11.79
C SER A 71 -9.59 1.08 13.06
N ILE A 72 -8.30 1.43 13.01
CA ILE A 72 -7.55 1.99 14.13
C ILE A 72 -6.91 3.32 13.67
N LYS A 73 -6.97 4.31 14.57
CA LYS A 73 -6.40 5.65 14.33
C LYS A 73 -4.98 5.74 14.89
N TRP A 74 -4.02 6.12 14.05
CA TRP A 74 -2.67 6.51 14.47
C TRP A 74 -1.97 7.32 13.39
N ASP A 75 -0.95 8.07 13.78
CA ASP A 75 -0.04 8.74 12.86
C ASP A 75 1.15 7.83 12.54
N VAL A 76 1.25 7.36 11.30
CA VAL A 76 2.35 6.49 10.84
C VAL A 76 3.73 7.17 10.90
N SER A 77 3.79 8.50 10.94
CA SER A 77 5.05 9.25 11.11
C SER A 77 5.55 9.26 12.55
N ASN A 78 4.68 8.96 13.52
CA ASN A 78 5.01 8.87 14.93
C ASN A 78 5.39 7.43 15.32
N PHE A 79 6.67 7.21 15.60
CA PHE A 79 7.18 5.87 15.94
C PHE A 79 6.49 5.25 17.15
N GLN A 80 6.23 6.06 18.22
CA GLN A 80 5.60 5.54 19.43
C GLN A 80 4.15 5.12 19.20
N GLU A 81 3.41 5.85 18.35
CA GLU A 81 2.05 5.45 17.99
C GLU A 81 2.07 4.16 17.16
N CYS A 82 3.02 4.01 16.23
CA CYS A 82 3.22 2.76 15.49
C CYS A 82 3.50 1.57 16.42
N ASP A 83 4.38 1.74 17.41
CA ASP A 83 4.72 0.70 18.39
C ASP A 83 3.51 0.32 19.25
N ASN A 84 2.75 1.30 19.73
CA ASN A 84 1.55 1.06 20.53
C ASN A 84 0.49 0.27 19.74
N VAL A 85 0.22 0.66 18.49
CA VAL A 85 -0.78 -0.02 17.64
C VAL A 85 -0.38 -1.46 17.34
N VAL A 86 0.88 -1.71 17.04
CA VAL A 86 1.35 -3.08 16.75
C VAL A 86 1.26 -3.95 18.01
N LYS A 87 1.62 -3.42 19.19
CA LYS A 87 1.46 -4.13 20.47
C LYS A 87 0.00 -4.43 20.79
N GLU A 88 -0.92 -3.48 20.55
CA GLU A 88 -2.37 -3.71 20.70
C GLU A 88 -2.84 -4.86 19.81
N ILE A 89 -2.46 -4.85 18.52
CA ILE A 89 -2.84 -5.90 17.57
C ILE A 89 -2.29 -7.26 18.01
N ILE A 90 -1.03 -7.34 18.39
CA ILE A 90 -0.42 -8.61 18.83
C ILE A 90 -1.10 -9.10 20.12
N SER A 91 -1.43 -8.21 21.04
CA SER A 91 -2.15 -8.56 22.28
C SER A 91 -3.55 -9.10 22.01
N GLU A 92 -4.27 -8.54 21.02
CA GLU A 92 -5.66 -8.91 20.70
C GLU A 92 -5.74 -10.17 19.82
N TYR A 93 -4.82 -10.31 18.84
CA TYR A 93 -4.89 -11.36 17.82
C TYR A 93 -3.77 -12.41 17.91
N GLY A 94 -2.82 -12.24 18.84
CA GLY A 94 -1.71 -13.17 19.04
C GLY A 94 -0.55 -13.07 18.07
N THR A 95 -0.70 -12.37 16.94
CA THR A 95 0.34 -12.20 15.91
C THR A 95 0.04 -11.02 14.98
N LEU A 96 1.04 -10.64 14.17
CA LEU A 96 0.90 -9.78 13.00
C LEU A 96 1.75 -10.35 11.86
N SER A 97 1.09 -10.88 10.82
CA SER A 97 1.72 -11.68 9.77
C SER A 97 1.97 -10.88 8.48
N ILE A 98 1.10 -9.91 8.17
CA ILE A 98 1.12 -9.16 6.92
C ILE A 98 1.09 -7.67 7.23
N LEU A 99 2.09 -6.95 6.75
CA LEU A 99 2.17 -5.49 6.82
C LEU A 99 2.07 -4.90 5.43
N VAL A 100 1.09 -4.02 5.21
CA VAL A 100 0.99 -3.23 3.98
C VAL A 100 1.18 -1.76 4.29
N ASN A 101 2.32 -1.23 3.91
CA ASN A 101 2.65 0.19 4.00
C ASN A 101 2.07 0.92 2.80
N ASN A 102 0.85 1.44 2.95
CA ASN A 102 0.11 2.13 1.90
C ASN A 102 -0.14 3.61 2.20
N ALA A 103 -0.09 4.04 3.46
CA ALA A 103 -0.27 5.44 3.81
C ALA A 103 0.67 6.37 3.03
N GLY A 104 0.16 7.50 2.58
CA GLY A 104 0.97 8.47 1.85
C GLY A 104 0.21 9.75 1.56
N ILE A 105 0.97 10.82 1.39
CA ILE A 105 0.50 12.17 1.06
C ILE A 105 1.30 12.77 -0.08
N THR A 106 0.76 13.79 -0.72
CA THR A 106 1.47 14.66 -1.65
C THR A 106 1.50 16.09 -1.12
N ARG A 107 2.57 16.82 -1.45
CA ARG A 107 2.74 18.26 -1.23
C ARG A 107 3.46 18.82 -2.45
N ASP A 108 2.76 18.84 -3.58
CA ASP A 108 3.33 19.13 -4.89
C ASP A 108 3.76 20.58 -4.98
N SER A 109 4.99 20.80 -5.40
CA SER A 109 5.58 22.10 -5.67
C SER A 109 6.85 21.95 -6.50
N THR A 110 7.15 22.96 -7.34
CA THR A 110 8.44 22.97 -8.04
C THR A 110 9.59 23.16 -7.04
N ILE A 111 10.79 22.65 -7.36
CA ILE A 111 11.95 22.75 -6.48
C ILE A 111 12.22 24.18 -6.00
N LYS A 112 11.98 25.18 -6.86
CA LYS A 112 12.16 26.59 -6.53
C LYS A 112 11.20 27.08 -5.44
N LYS A 113 9.99 26.52 -5.36
CA LYS A 113 8.91 26.96 -4.48
C LYS A 113 8.64 26.02 -3.31
N MET A 114 9.19 24.80 -3.34
CA MET A 114 8.98 23.80 -2.30
C MET A 114 9.56 24.28 -0.96
N SER A 115 8.73 24.34 0.06
CA SER A 115 9.19 24.64 1.41
C SER A 115 9.84 23.41 2.06
N ILE A 116 10.66 23.67 3.09
CA ILE A 116 11.24 22.58 3.90
C ILE A 116 10.15 21.74 4.55
N ASP A 117 9.08 22.37 5.03
CA ASP A 117 7.95 21.64 5.64
C ASP A 117 7.25 20.72 4.64
N GLN A 118 7.01 21.19 3.40
CA GLN A 118 6.45 20.34 2.33
C GLN A 118 7.34 19.14 2.00
N TRP A 119 8.65 19.33 2.04
CA TRP A 119 9.61 18.25 1.89
C TRP A 119 9.52 17.28 3.06
N GLN A 120 9.62 17.79 4.29
CA GLN A 120 9.66 16.99 5.51
C GLN A 120 8.38 16.20 5.75
N ASP A 121 7.21 16.83 5.55
CA ASP A 121 5.91 16.17 5.66
C ASP A 121 5.85 14.92 4.79
N VAL A 122 6.25 15.05 3.50
CA VAL A 122 6.19 13.93 2.56
C VAL A 122 7.21 12.85 2.90
N ILE A 123 8.43 13.21 3.27
CA ILE A 123 9.44 12.23 3.70
C ILE A 123 8.98 11.50 4.96
N ASN A 124 8.45 12.20 5.94
CA ASN A 124 8.02 11.60 7.21
C ASN A 124 6.85 10.61 6.99
N VAL A 125 5.83 11.03 6.24
CA VAL A 125 4.65 10.19 6.03
C VAL A 125 4.89 9.08 5.00
N ASN A 126 5.63 9.34 3.91
CA ASN A 126 5.75 8.36 2.83
C ASN A 126 6.97 7.44 2.95
N LEU A 127 8.04 7.86 3.62
CA LEU A 127 9.27 7.06 3.72
C LEU A 127 9.58 6.63 5.16
N ASN A 128 9.68 7.59 6.10
CA ASN A 128 10.01 7.27 7.48
C ASN A 128 8.95 6.36 8.11
N SER A 129 7.67 6.54 7.76
CA SER A 129 6.59 5.66 8.21
C SER A 129 6.79 4.19 7.83
N VAL A 130 7.32 3.93 6.63
CA VAL A 130 7.61 2.56 6.17
C VAL A 130 8.68 1.91 7.03
N PHE A 131 9.72 2.68 7.39
CA PHE A 131 10.72 2.24 8.37
C PHE A 131 10.09 2.00 9.73
N ASN A 132 9.32 2.97 10.26
CA ASN A 132 8.67 2.85 11.57
C ASN A 132 7.85 1.58 11.69
N MET A 133 6.91 1.39 10.76
CA MET A 133 6.02 0.22 10.76
C MET A 133 6.78 -1.09 10.58
N THR A 134 7.76 -1.13 9.68
CA THR A 134 8.60 -2.32 9.49
C THR A 134 9.37 -2.66 10.76
N LYS A 135 9.98 -1.65 11.40
CA LYS A 135 10.79 -1.83 12.63
C LYS A 135 9.97 -2.40 13.77
N VAL A 136 8.76 -1.87 14.01
CA VAL A 136 7.92 -2.33 15.13
C VAL A 136 7.29 -3.71 14.89
N CYS A 137 7.16 -4.14 13.62
CA CYS A 137 6.68 -5.50 13.28
C CYS A 137 7.81 -6.55 13.24
N TRP A 138 9.07 -6.11 13.19
CA TRP A 138 10.21 -6.97 12.86
C TRP A 138 10.42 -8.12 13.84
N ASP A 139 10.40 -7.83 15.14
CA ASP A 139 10.67 -8.81 16.17
C ASP A 139 9.57 -9.88 16.22
N GLU A 140 8.32 -9.51 16.03
CA GLU A 140 7.20 -10.44 15.92
C GLU A 140 7.37 -11.36 14.71
N MET A 141 7.59 -10.81 13.53
CA MET A 141 7.74 -11.57 12.30
C MET A 141 8.97 -12.51 12.34
N THR A 142 10.08 -12.04 12.91
CA THR A 142 11.30 -12.89 13.04
C THR A 142 11.08 -14.04 14.04
N SER A 143 10.41 -13.78 15.16
CA SER A 143 10.11 -14.81 16.17
C SER A 143 9.17 -15.90 15.65
N LYS A 144 8.22 -15.50 14.77
CA LYS A 144 7.25 -16.42 14.15
C LYS A 144 7.80 -17.11 12.89
N HIS A 145 8.98 -16.74 12.42
CA HIS A 145 9.53 -17.20 11.13
C HIS A 145 8.53 -17.05 9.97
N PHE A 146 7.78 -15.98 9.98
CA PHE A 146 6.84 -15.60 8.92
C PHE A 146 6.57 -14.11 8.91
N GLY A 147 6.67 -13.50 7.74
CA GLY A 147 6.29 -12.11 7.51
C GLY A 147 6.10 -11.81 6.03
N ARG A 148 5.11 -10.99 5.71
CA ARG A 148 4.87 -10.44 4.37
C ARG A 148 4.78 -8.94 4.47
N ILE A 149 5.82 -8.26 4.00
CA ILE A 149 5.90 -6.80 4.00
C ILE A 149 5.69 -6.32 2.57
N ILE A 150 4.64 -5.57 2.33
CA ILE A 150 4.30 -5.04 1.02
C ILE A 150 4.25 -3.51 1.10
N ASN A 151 5.13 -2.87 0.36
CA ASN A 151 5.28 -1.43 0.37
C ASN A 151 4.68 -0.81 -0.91
N ILE A 152 3.77 0.14 -0.77
CA ILE A 152 3.16 0.83 -1.91
C ILE A 152 4.04 2.03 -2.30
N SER A 153 4.77 1.87 -3.41
CA SER A 153 5.53 2.93 -4.06
C SER A 153 4.65 3.69 -5.07
N SER A 154 5.19 4.05 -6.22
CA SER A 154 4.50 4.74 -7.31
C SER A 154 5.33 4.65 -8.58
N VAL A 155 4.67 4.75 -9.74
CA VAL A 155 5.34 5.02 -11.02
C VAL A 155 6.22 6.28 -10.94
N ASN A 156 5.82 7.28 -10.16
CA ASN A 156 6.59 8.51 -9.98
C ASN A 156 7.88 8.32 -9.16
N GLY A 157 7.96 7.25 -8.35
CA GLY A 157 9.22 6.83 -7.72
C GLY A 157 10.17 6.13 -8.68
N GLN A 158 9.69 5.64 -9.82
CA GLN A 158 10.47 4.99 -10.88
C GLN A 158 10.90 5.98 -11.98
N ALA A 159 9.95 6.76 -12.49
CA ALA A 159 10.14 7.64 -13.64
C ALA A 159 10.49 9.09 -13.26
N GLY A 160 10.15 9.52 -12.03
CA GLY A 160 10.15 10.93 -11.67
C GLY A 160 8.89 11.65 -12.16
N GLN A 161 8.58 12.79 -11.52
CA GLN A 161 7.43 13.62 -11.89
C GLN A 161 7.73 15.10 -11.59
N TYR A 162 7.47 15.95 -12.57
CA TYR A 162 7.62 17.40 -12.40
C TYR A 162 6.75 17.89 -11.23
N GLY A 163 7.36 18.69 -10.35
CA GLY A 163 6.68 19.25 -9.18
C GLY A 163 6.55 18.28 -7.99
N GLN A 164 7.16 17.10 -8.04
CA GLN A 164 7.05 16.06 -7.00
C GLN A 164 8.42 15.56 -6.50
N VAL A 165 9.40 16.44 -6.35
CA VAL A 165 10.75 16.03 -5.92
C VAL A 165 10.72 15.28 -4.58
N ASN A 166 9.93 15.76 -3.61
CA ASN A 166 9.72 15.12 -2.30
C ASN A 166 9.06 13.73 -2.43
N TYR A 167 7.96 13.65 -3.18
CA TYR A 167 7.22 12.42 -3.37
C TYR A 167 8.02 11.38 -4.15
N CYS A 168 8.66 11.77 -5.25
CA CYS A 168 9.52 10.88 -6.04
C CYS A 168 10.69 10.35 -5.21
N ALA A 169 11.35 11.21 -4.42
CA ALA A 169 12.43 10.80 -3.53
C ALA A 169 11.95 9.77 -2.49
N ALA A 170 10.81 10.02 -1.83
CA ALA A 170 10.24 9.09 -0.88
C ALA A 170 9.87 7.74 -1.52
N LYS A 171 9.18 7.76 -2.67
CA LYS A 171 8.72 6.55 -3.34
C LYS A 171 9.86 5.75 -3.99
N ALA A 172 10.93 6.40 -4.45
CA ALA A 172 12.17 5.76 -4.86
C ALA A 172 12.94 5.16 -3.67
N GLY A 173 13.00 5.89 -2.54
CA GLY A 173 13.61 5.42 -1.30
C GLY A 173 12.98 4.13 -0.77
N ILE A 174 11.65 4.00 -0.87
CA ILE A 174 10.91 2.77 -0.52
C ILE A 174 11.46 1.57 -1.32
N ILE A 175 11.71 1.72 -2.62
CA ILE A 175 12.22 0.63 -3.46
C ILE A 175 13.60 0.16 -2.98
N GLY A 176 14.49 1.10 -2.67
CA GLY A 176 15.81 0.78 -2.12
C GLY A 176 15.73 0.12 -0.76
N MET A 177 14.94 0.68 0.16
CA MET A 177 14.74 0.14 1.50
C MET A 177 14.13 -1.27 1.46
N THR A 178 13.16 -1.52 0.58
CA THR A 178 12.54 -2.85 0.40
C THR A 178 13.58 -3.92 0.06
N LYS A 179 14.55 -3.61 -0.81
CA LYS A 179 15.62 -4.54 -1.18
C LYS A 179 16.50 -4.92 0.00
N ALA A 180 16.84 -3.95 0.85
CA ALA A 180 17.63 -4.20 2.07
C ALA A 180 16.84 -5.07 3.07
N ILE A 181 15.58 -4.72 3.34
CA ILE A 181 14.70 -5.50 4.22
C ILE A 181 14.53 -6.94 3.72
N ALA A 182 14.40 -7.14 2.40
CA ALA A 182 14.29 -8.46 1.78
C ALA A 182 15.52 -9.34 2.07
N GLN A 183 16.73 -8.77 1.99
CA GLN A 183 17.98 -9.48 2.29
C GLN A 183 18.07 -9.88 3.77
N GLU A 184 17.70 -8.97 4.68
CA GLU A 184 17.73 -9.24 6.12
C GLU A 184 16.65 -10.24 6.56
N GLY A 185 15.47 -10.19 5.93
CA GLY A 185 14.30 -10.99 6.29
C GLY A 185 14.33 -12.44 5.76
N ALA A 186 15.04 -12.69 4.66
CA ALA A 186 14.96 -13.95 3.93
C ALA A 186 15.20 -15.19 4.80
N ARG A 187 16.19 -15.16 5.70
CA ARG A 187 16.51 -16.26 6.63
C ARG A 187 15.41 -16.56 7.65
N TYR A 188 14.48 -15.62 7.84
CA TYR A 188 13.34 -15.74 8.76
C TYR A 188 12.02 -15.99 8.03
N ASN A 189 12.05 -16.36 6.75
CA ASN A 189 10.86 -16.51 5.91
C ASN A 189 10.01 -15.22 5.86
N ILE A 190 10.67 -14.06 5.94
CA ILE A 190 10.06 -12.76 5.75
C ILE A 190 10.37 -12.31 4.33
N THR A 191 9.32 -12.00 3.55
CA THR A 191 9.49 -11.35 2.25
C THR A 191 9.15 -9.88 2.33
N ALA A 192 9.88 -9.06 1.61
CA ALA A 192 9.58 -7.64 1.45
C ALA A 192 9.54 -7.29 -0.04
N ASN A 193 8.43 -6.74 -0.50
CA ASN A 193 8.23 -6.40 -1.90
C ASN A 193 7.58 -5.02 -2.04
N THR A 194 7.76 -4.42 -3.20
CA THR A 194 7.16 -3.15 -3.57
C THR A 194 6.12 -3.35 -4.66
N VAL A 195 4.98 -2.70 -4.53
CA VAL A 195 4.04 -2.48 -5.63
C VAL A 195 4.14 -1.02 -6.05
N ALA A 196 4.30 -0.75 -7.34
CA ALA A 196 4.41 0.59 -7.91
C ALA A 196 3.19 0.87 -8.82
N PRO A 197 2.10 1.44 -8.28
CA PRO A 197 0.94 1.82 -9.07
C PRO A 197 1.25 2.95 -10.04
N GLY A 198 0.55 2.96 -11.18
CA GLY A 198 0.37 4.15 -12.00
C GLY A 198 -0.75 5.03 -11.43
N TYR A 199 -1.45 5.74 -12.33
CA TYR A 199 -2.64 6.51 -11.96
C TYR A 199 -3.83 5.59 -11.76
N VAL A 200 -4.40 5.63 -10.56
CA VAL A 200 -5.50 4.76 -10.09
C VAL A 200 -6.70 5.63 -9.74
N ASP A 201 -7.88 5.22 -10.16
CA ASP A 201 -9.16 5.89 -9.87
C ASP A 201 -9.43 5.88 -8.35
N THR A 202 -9.14 6.99 -7.72
CA THR A 202 -9.29 7.24 -6.28
C THR A 202 -9.72 8.66 -6.03
N GLU A 203 -10.21 8.97 -4.83
CA GLU A 203 -10.58 10.35 -4.46
C GLU A 203 -9.40 11.33 -4.65
N MET A 204 -8.17 10.88 -4.51
CA MET A 204 -6.98 11.71 -4.76
C MET A 204 -6.86 12.12 -6.24
N VAL A 205 -7.13 11.21 -7.17
CA VAL A 205 -7.10 11.47 -8.61
C VAL A 205 -8.37 12.20 -9.07
N ALA A 206 -9.52 11.94 -8.46
CA ALA A 206 -10.76 12.64 -8.74
C ALA A 206 -10.69 14.17 -8.44
N ALA A 207 -9.75 14.60 -7.61
CA ALA A 207 -9.51 16.02 -7.35
C ALA A 207 -8.72 16.72 -8.47
N VAL A 208 -8.20 16.00 -9.46
CA VAL A 208 -7.44 16.55 -10.60
C VAL A 208 -8.42 17.11 -11.62
N PRO A 209 -8.20 18.34 -12.16
CA PRO A 209 -9.04 18.92 -13.21
C PRO A 209 -9.15 18.00 -14.44
N GLN A 210 -10.35 17.87 -15.02
CA GLN A 210 -10.63 16.92 -16.10
C GLN A 210 -9.67 17.03 -17.30
N ASN A 211 -9.37 18.26 -17.73
CA ASN A 211 -8.45 18.49 -18.83
C ASN A 211 -7.00 18.02 -18.56
N VAL A 212 -6.59 17.96 -17.30
CA VAL A 212 -5.30 17.40 -16.88
C VAL A 212 -5.40 15.89 -16.82
N LEU A 213 -6.51 15.37 -16.31
CA LEU A 213 -6.78 13.94 -16.23
C LEU A 213 -6.80 13.30 -17.62
N ASP A 214 -7.46 13.92 -18.59
CA ASP A 214 -7.51 13.46 -19.99
C ASP A 214 -6.10 13.36 -20.60
N LYS A 215 -5.25 14.36 -20.32
CA LYS A 215 -3.83 14.31 -20.74
C LYS A 215 -3.08 13.16 -20.08
N ILE A 216 -3.28 12.93 -18.80
CA ILE A 216 -2.67 11.80 -18.09
C ILE A 216 -3.13 10.48 -18.73
N ILE A 217 -4.43 10.29 -18.92
CA ILE A 217 -4.99 9.07 -19.51
C ILE A 217 -4.41 8.82 -20.91
N SER A 218 -4.24 9.87 -21.73
CA SER A 218 -3.66 9.75 -23.06
C SER A 218 -2.21 9.26 -23.07
N THR A 219 -1.49 9.34 -21.94
CA THR A 219 -0.12 8.82 -21.82
C THR A 219 -0.07 7.37 -21.32
N ILE A 220 -1.19 6.81 -20.88
CA ILE A 220 -1.27 5.43 -20.40
C ILE A 220 -1.60 4.52 -21.58
N PRO A 221 -0.73 3.57 -21.99
CA PRO A 221 -0.98 2.70 -23.14
C PRO A 221 -2.29 1.91 -23.07
N VAL A 222 -2.73 1.50 -21.87
CA VAL A 222 -4.03 0.81 -21.66
C VAL A 222 -5.22 1.76 -21.86
N GLY A 223 -5.01 3.08 -21.90
CA GLY A 223 -6.02 4.09 -22.23
C GLY A 223 -7.03 4.39 -21.12
N ARG A 224 -6.74 4.02 -19.88
CA ARG A 224 -7.58 4.31 -18.70
C ARG A 224 -6.77 4.36 -17.42
N LEU A 225 -7.40 4.89 -16.37
CA LEU A 225 -6.90 4.74 -15.01
C LEU A 225 -6.98 3.26 -14.57
N GLY A 226 -6.09 2.87 -13.66
CA GLY A 226 -6.19 1.61 -12.95
C GLY A 226 -7.33 1.65 -11.92
N HIS A 227 -7.85 0.50 -11.53
CA HIS A 227 -8.78 0.38 -10.41
C HIS A 227 -8.03 -0.05 -9.14
N PRO A 228 -8.46 0.40 -7.94
CA PRO A 228 -7.87 -0.03 -6.67
C PRO A 228 -7.72 -1.55 -6.53
N GLN A 229 -8.68 -2.32 -7.06
CA GLN A 229 -8.68 -3.77 -7.05
C GLN A 229 -7.56 -4.39 -7.90
N GLU A 230 -7.07 -3.71 -8.95
CA GLU A 230 -5.96 -4.20 -9.76
C GLU A 230 -4.65 -4.14 -8.96
N ILE A 231 -4.46 -3.09 -8.16
CA ILE A 231 -3.34 -2.97 -7.24
C ILE A 231 -3.46 -4.01 -6.10
N ALA A 232 -4.66 -4.13 -5.54
CA ALA A 232 -4.95 -5.03 -4.44
C ALA A 232 -4.66 -6.51 -4.78
N ARG A 233 -4.90 -6.95 -6.03
CA ARG A 233 -4.54 -8.31 -6.46
C ARG A 233 -3.03 -8.59 -6.41
N ALA A 234 -2.20 -7.64 -6.81
CA ALA A 234 -0.76 -7.78 -6.70
C ALA A 234 -0.31 -7.87 -5.23
N VAL A 235 -0.93 -7.07 -4.35
CA VAL A 235 -0.70 -7.16 -2.91
C VAL A 235 -1.11 -8.53 -2.36
N ALA A 236 -2.30 -9.02 -2.72
CA ALA A 236 -2.78 -10.32 -2.30
C ALA A 236 -1.87 -11.47 -2.78
N PHE A 237 -1.37 -11.40 -4.01
CA PHE A 237 -0.37 -12.36 -4.53
C PHE A 237 0.90 -12.35 -3.67
N LEU A 238 1.44 -11.18 -3.37
CA LEU A 238 2.67 -11.05 -2.57
C LEU A 238 2.47 -11.45 -1.09
N ALA A 239 1.24 -11.40 -0.59
CA ALA A 239 0.91 -11.75 0.78
C ALA A 239 0.76 -13.28 1.01
N ARG A 240 0.69 -14.08 -0.03
CA ARG A 240 0.49 -15.55 0.05
C ARG A 240 1.67 -16.28 0.70
N GLU A 241 1.39 -17.44 1.29
CA GLU A 241 2.41 -18.33 1.82
C GLU A 241 3.34 -18.85 0.71
N ASP A 242 2.76 -19.23 -0.43
CA ASP A 242 3.48 -19.80 -1.60
C ASP A 242 4.25 -18.74 -2.44
N SER A 243 4.14 -17.46 -2.10
CA SER A 243 4.93 -16.38 -2.72
C SER A 243 6.30 -16.17 -2.05
N GLN A 244 6.77 -17.08 -1.22
CA GLN A 244 8.01 -16.94 -0.43
C GLN A 244 9.29 -16.77 -1.27
N PHE A 245 9.27 -17.15 -2.54
CA PHE A 245 10.43 -16.97 -3.43
C PHE A 245 10.42 -15.60 -4.13
N VAL A 246 9.38 -14.79 -3.93
CA VAL A 246 9.28 -13.43 -4.42
C VAL A 246 9.64 -12.47 -3.29
N THR A 247 10.87 -11.96 -3.29
CA THR A 247 11.33 -10.96 -2.31
C THR A 247 12.29 -9.96 -2.95
N GLY A 248 12.31 -8.72 -2.47
CA GLY A 248 13.11 -7.62 -3.02
C GLY A 248 12.62 -7.10 -4.36
N SER A 249 11.49 -7.57 -4.86
CA SER A 249 10.93 -7.23 -6.18
C SER A 249 10.11 -5.95 -6.13
N THR A 250 10.03 -5.28 -7.30
CA THR A 250 9.08 -4.20 -7.55
C THR A 250 8.14 -4.60 -8.67
N ILE A 251 6.84 -4.72 -8.34
CA ILE A 251 5.80 -5.03 -9.33
C ILE A 251 5.15 -3.72 -9.78
N SER A 252 5.36 -3.36 -11.03
CA SER A 252 4.75 -2.17 -11.64
C SER A 252 3.36 -2.49 -12.15
N ILE A 253 2.34 -1.79 -11.62
CA ILE A 253 0.93 -1.91 -12.03
C ILE A 253 0.47 -0.55 -12.52
N ASN A 254 0.82 -0.20 -13.76
CA ASN A 254 0.72 1.17 -14.28
C ASN A 254 0.12 1.27 -15.69
N GLY A 255 -0.44 0.20 -16.23
CA GLY A 255 -1.04 0.20 -17.56
C GLY A 255 -0.06 0.45 -18.72
N GLY A 256 1.24 0.19 -18.49
CA GLY A 256 2.30 0.46 -19.47
C GLY A 256 2.82 1.90 -19.43
N HIS A 257 2.36 2.75 -18.49
CA HIS A 257 2.78 4.15 -18.41
C HIS A 257 4.30 4.30 -18.19
N HIS A 258 4.92 3.35 -17.52
CA HIS A 258 6.38 3.23 -17.38
C HIS A 258 6.81 1.77 -17.44
N MET A 259 7.80 1.49 -18.25
CA MET A 259 8.38 0.16 -18.44
C MET A 259 9.90 0.26 -18.23
N TYR A 260 10.50 -0.75 -17.61
CA TYR A 260 11.95 -0.88 -17.46
C TYR A 260 12.56 -1.54 -18.69
#